data_e46bd19b4aec45cd10470c17ea2e5ed4
#
_entry.id   e46bd19b4aec45cd10470c17ea2e5ed4
#
_cell.length_a   1.000
_cell.length_b   1.000
_cell.length_c   1.000
_cell.angle_alpha   90.00
_cell.angle_beta   90.00
_cell.angle_gamma   90.00
#
_symmetry.space_group_name_H-M   'P 1'
#
loop_
_entity.id
_entity.type
_entity.pdbx_description
1 polymer ?
#
loop_
_entity_poly.entity_id
_entity_poly.type
_entity_poly.pdbx_seq_one_letter_code
_entity_poly.pdbx_strand_id
1 'polypeptide(L)'
;MKSEKTTDRTHKAYLVKYIQELKSSTPCMDCKESFPYYVMDFDHVRGRKHKNVMELIPTLSKKIIDLEIAKCEIVCSNCHRVRTHERKSNKSK
;
A
#
# COMPACT_ATOMS: atom_id res chain seq x y z
N MET A 1 -26.60 9.93 18.15
CA MET A 1 -26.52 9.32 17.31
C MET A 1 -25.76 8.15 17.18
N LYS A 2 -26.22 7.13 17.01
CA LYS A 2 -25.60 5.95 16.82
C LYS A 2 -24.78 5.93 15.67
N SER A 3 -24.78 6.92 14.93
CA SER A 3 -24.01 6.96 13.72
C SER A 3 -22.52 6.81 13.95
N GLU A 4 -22.02 7.07 15.14
CA GLU A 4 -20.60 6.97 15.34
C GLU A 4 -20.01 5.60 15.19
N LYS A 5 -20.63 4.59 15.80
CA LYS A 5 -20.11 3.25 15.66
C LYS A 5 -20.24 2.76 14.25
N THR A 6 -21.38 3.04 13.63
CA THR A 6 -21.59 2.65 12.26
C THR A 6 -20.58 3.35 11.36
N THR A 7 -20.28 4.61 11.69
CA THR A 7 -19.34 5.39 10.90
C THR A 7 -17.94 4.80 10.94
N ASP A 8 -17.50 4.34 12.11
CA ASP A 8 -16.17 3.76 12.21
C ASP A 8 -16.04 2.51 11.36
N ARG A 9 -17.04 1.63 11.47
CA ARG A 9 -17.01 0.39 10.70
C ARG A 9 -17.09 0.68 9.21
N THR A 10 -17.98 1.59 8.84
CA THR A 10 -18.14 1.96 7.44
C THR A 10 -16.90 2.63 6.91
N HIS A 11 -16.26 3.46 7.73
CA HIS A 11 -15.07 4.17 7.30
C HIS A 11 -13.90 3.22 7.09
N LYS A 12 -13.76 2.20 7.96
CA LYS A 12 -12.72 1.21 7.77
C LYS A 12 -12.93 0.47 6.46
N ALA A 13 -14.16 0.07 6.18
CA ALA A 13 -14.46 -0.62 4.93
C ALA A 13 -14.16 0.27 3.73
N TYR A 14 -14.48 1.55 3.85
CA TYR A 14 -14.17 2.50 2.79
C TYR A 14 -12.66 2.59 2.54
N LEU A 15 -11.87 2.66 3.61
CA LEU A 15 -10.42 2.77 3.47
C LEU A 15 -9.81 1.52 2.88
N VAL A 16 -10.30 0.35 3.27
CA VAL A 16 -9.83 -0.90 2.71
C VAL A 16 -10.12 -0.93 1.21
N LYS A 17 -11.34 -0.57 0.85
CA LYS A 17 -11.73 -0.56 -0.56
C LYS A 17 -10.93 0.46 -1.35
N TYR A 18 -10.68 1.63 -0.76
CA TYR A 18 -9.88 2.66 -1.38
C TYR A 18 -8.49 2.14 -1.74
N ILE A 19 -7.85 1.47 -0.77
CA ILE A 19 -6.51 0.92 -0.99
C ILE A 19 -6.55 -0.18 -2.05
N GLN A 20 -7.55 -1.05 -1.99
CA GLN A 20 -7.68 -2.14 -2.96
C GLN A 20 -7.90 -1.61 -4.37
N GLU A 21 -8.73 -0.59 -4.51
CA GLU A 21 -8.99 -0.01 -5.82
C GLU A 21 -7.76 0.70 -6.37
N LEU A 22 -7.01 1.36 -5.50
CA LEU A 22 -5.78 2.02 -5.92
C LEU A 22 -4.79 0.98 -6.46
N LYS A 23 -4.63 -0.13 -5.76
CA LYS A 23 -3.71 -1.18 -6.18
C LYS A 23 -4.17 -1.83 -7.48
N SER A 24 -5.47 -2.05 -7.63
CA SER A 24 -5.98 -2.70 -8.85
C SER A 24 -5.93 -1.79 -10.07
N SER A 25 -6.00 -0.49 -9.86
CA SER A 25 -6.03 0.46 -10.97
C SER A 25 -4.66 0.98 -11.37
N THR A 26 -3.61 0.62 -10.62
CA THR A 26 -2.27 1.13 -10.87
C THR A 26 -1.39 0.00 -11.41
N PRO A 27 -0.86 0.14 -12.62
CA PRO A 27 0.05 -0.90 -13.15
C PRO A 27 1.32 -0.99 -12.32
N CYS A 28 1.94 -2.16 -12.32
CA CYS A 28 3.20 -2.36 -11.63
C CYS A 28 4.23 -1.35 -12.16
N MET A 29 4.92 -0.69 -11.24
CA MET A 29 5.91 0.32 -11.61
C MET A 29 7.03 -0.29 -12.45
N ASP A 30 7.38 -1.54 -12.23
CA ASP A 30 8.50 -2.17 -12.91
C ASP A 30 8.15 -2.87 -14.20
N CYS A 31 7.17 -3.79 -14.17
CA CYS A 31 6.82 -4.55 -15.35
C CYS A 31 5.66 -3.96 -16.14
N LYS A 32 4.99 -2.96 -15.59
CA LYS A 32 3.90 -2.22 -16.25
C LYS A 32 2.63 -3.05 -16.47
N GLU A 33 2.56 -4.26 -15.91
CA GLU A 33 1.38 -5.09 -16.02
C GLU A 33 0.38 -4.73 -14.94
N SER A 34 -0.91 -4.92 -15.23
CA SER A 34 -1.96 -4.68 -14.27
C SER A 34 -2.39 -6.00 -13.66
N PHE A 35 -2.60 -5.99 -12.36
CA PHE A 35 -2.97 -7.18 -11.62
C PHE A 35 -4.05 -6.86 -10.60
N PRO A 36 -4.79 -7.87 -10.11
CA PRO A 36 -5.71 -7.63 -9.00
C PRO A 36 -4.97 -7.12 -7.77
N TYR A 37 -5.69 -6.44 -6.89
CA TYR A 37 -5.06 -5.79 -5.75
C TYR A 37 -4.25 -6.77 -4.89
N TYR A 38 -4.67 -8.02 -4.78
CA TYR A 38 -3.99 -8.98 -3.91
C TYR A 38 -2.65 -9.45 -4.47
N VAL A 39 -2.33 -9.07 -5.69
CA VAL A 39 -1.03 -9.36 -6.28
C VAL A 39 -0.10 -8.15 -6.16
N MET A 40 -0.64 -6.98 -5.81
CA MET A 40 0.12 -5.74 -5.78
C MET A 40 0.57 -5.38 -4.37
N ASP A 41 1.77 -4.85 -4.27
CA ASP A 41 2.35 -4.45 -2.99
C ASP A 41 2.74 -2.99 -3.01
N PHE A 42 2.79 -2.38 -1.82
CA PHE A 42 3.37 -1.04 -1.66
C PHE A 42 4.82 -1.22 -1.25
N ASP A 43 5.73 -0.75 -2.07
CA ASP A 43 7.16 -0.83 -1.77
C ASP A 43 7.65 0.55 -1.35
N HIS A 44 8.08 0.69 -0.11
CA HIS A 44 8.56 1.98 0.41
C HIS A 44 9.90 2.31 -0.23
N VAL A 45 9.95 3.38 -0.99
CA VAL A 45 11.16 3.75 -1.74
C VAL A 45 11.70 5.12 -1.38
N ARG A 46 10.96 5.92 -0.62
CA ARG A 46 11.41 7.24 -0.24
C ARG A 46 10.96 7.59 1.17
N GLY A 47 11.70 8.45 1.81
CA GLY A 47 11.39 8.85 3.16
C GLY A 47 11.60 7.72 4.15
N ARG A 48 11.06 7.90 5.35
CA ARG A 48 11.18 6.89 6.39
C ARG A 48 9.88 6.13 6.52
N LYS A 49 9.93 4.81 6.41
CA LYS A 49 8.75 3.99 6.59
C LYS A 49 8.26 4.11 8.03
N HIS A 50 6.98 4.45 8.18
CA HIS A 50 6.37 4.50 9.50
C HIS A 50 5.70 3.16 9.80
N LYS A 51 4.86 2.70 8.90
CA LYS A 51 4.18 1.41 9.02
C LYS A 51 3.78 0.92 7.64
N ASN A 52 3.38 -0.33 7.55
CA ASN A 52 2.77 -0.81 6.31
C ASN A 52 1.45 -0.08 6.12
N VAL A 53 1.10 0.17 4.87
CA VAL A 53 -0.10 0.97 4.56
C VAL A 53 -1.35 0.40 5.22
N MET A 54 -1.54 -0.93 5.13
CA MET A 54 -2.74 -1.54 5.71
C MET A 54 -2.78 -1.44 7.23
N GLU A 55 -1.62 -1.32 7.86
CA GLU A 55 -1.56 -1.20 9.32
C GLU A 55 -2.05 0.17 9.80
N LEU A 56 -2.25 1.09 8.89
CA LEU A 56 -2.73 2.43 9.24
C LEU A 56 -4.25 2.56 9.16
N ILE A 57 -4.94 1.50 8.73
CA ILE A 57 -6.40 1.50 8.67
C ILE A 57 -7.04 1.89 10.02
N PRO A 58 -6.54 1.36 11.16
CA PRO A 58 -7.15 1.73 12.45
C PRO A 58 -7.09 3.21 12.79
N THR A 59 -6.23 3.99 12.13
CA THR A 59 -6.19 5.43 12.38
C THR A 59 -7.44 6.12 11.82
N LEU A 60 -8.15 5.46 10.92
CA LEU A 60 -9.33 6.00 10.26
C LEU A 60 -9.05 7.31 9.55
N SER A 61 -7.81 7.54 9.18
CA SER A 61 -7.39 8.77 8.53
C SER A 61 -6.86 8.50 7.14
N LYS A 62 -7.64 8.89 6.13
CA LYS A 62 -7.18 8.77 4.74
C LYS A 62 -5.92 9.60 4.53
N LYS A 63 -5.83 10.75 5.22
CA LYS A 63 -4.67 11.61 5.08
C LYS A 63 -3.39 10.91 5.54
N ILE A 64 -3.45 10.24 6.68
CA ILE A 64 -2.29 9.52 7.20
C ILE A 64 -1.92 8.38 6.26
N ILE A 65 -2.92 7.68 5.75
CA ILE A 65 -2.69 6.59 4.81
C ILE A 65 -2.05 7.13 3.54
N ASP A 66 -2.57 8.23 3.00
CA ASP A 66 -2.03 8.81 1.77
C ASP A 66 -0.60 9.28 1.95
N LEU A 67 -0.27 9.81 3.14
CA LEU A 67 1.10 10.24 3.40
C LEU A 67 2.05 9.04 3.36
N GLU A 68 1.61 7.88 3.84
CA GLU A 68 2.45 6.70 3.79
C GLU A 68 2.52 6.15 2.36
N ILE A 69 1.41 6.16 1.64
CA ILE A 69 1.38 5.70 0.24
C ILE A 69 2.33 6.56 -0.61
N ALA A 70 2.43 7.85 -0.31
CA ALA A 70 3.30 8.73 -1.08
C ALA A 70 4.77 8.33 -0.99
N LYS A 71 5.15 7.54 0.01
CA LYS A 71 6.52 7.05 0.16
C LYS A 71 6.76 5.80 -0.65
N CYS A 72 5.73 5.26 -1.29
CA CYS A 72 5.78 3.94 -1.90
C CYS A 72 5.64 3.99 -3.41
N GLU A 73 6.06 2.90 -4.04
CA GLU A 73 5.71 2.60 -5.41
C GLU A 73 4.89 1.33 -5.39
N ILE A 74 3.91 1.23 -6.28
CA ILE A 74 3.06 0.04 -6.34
C ILE A 74 3.71 -0.91 -7.35
N VAL A 75 4.05 -2.11 -6.88
CA VAL A 75 4.68 -3.12 -7.72
C VAL A 75 3.99 -4.45 -7.47
N CYS A 76 4.04 -5.34 -8.44
CA CYS A 76 3.48 -6.67 -8.24
C CYS A 76 4.40 -7.45 -7.32
N SER A 77 3.86 -8.51 -6.71
CA SER A 77 4.63 -9.29 -5.75
C SER A 77 5.89 -9.89 -6.37
N ASN A 78 5.84 -10.23 -7.65
CA ASN A 78 6.99 -10.78 -8.33
C ASN A 78 8.11 -9.74 -8.46
N CYS A 79 7.77 -8.55 -8.94
CA CYS A 79 8.76 -7.49 -9.09
C CYS A 79 9.26 -7.00 -7.72
N HIS A 80 8.39 -7.01 -6.72
CA HIS A 80 8.78 -6.64 -5.36
C HIS A 80 9.84 -7.62 -4.84
N ARG A 81 9.66 -8.89 -5.13
CA ARG A 81 10.63 -9.91 -4.73
C ARG A 81 11.97 -9.69 -5.42
N VAL A 82 11.92 -9.31 -6.71
CA VAL A 82 13.15 -9.01 -7.45
C VAL A 82 13.87 -7.83 -6.80
N ARG A 83 13.13 -6.76 -6.47
CA ARG A 83 13.73 -5.60 -5.81
C ARG A 83 14.37 -5.97 -4.49
N THR A 84 13.70 -6.80 -3.72
CA THR A 84 14.23 -7.24 -2.42
C THR A 84 15.54 -8.00 -2.61
N HIS A 85 15.57 -8.88 -3.59
CA HIS A 85 16.77 -9.66 -3.87
C HIS A 85 17.92 -8.73 -4.28
N GLU A 86 17.63 -7.77 -5.14
CA GLU A 86 18.66 -6.84 -5.62
C GLU A 86 19.20 -5.97 -4.50
N ARG A 87 18.33 -5.53 -3.58
CA ARG A 87 18.76 -4.73 -2.44
C ARG A 87 19.70 -5.52 -1.55
N LYS A 88 19.39 -6.80 -1.33
CA LYS A 88 20.25 -7.65 -0.51
C LYS A 88 21.59 -7.88 -1.16
N SER A 89 21.59 -8.10 -2.48
CA SER A 89 22.84 -8.30 -3.20
C SER A 89 23.72 -7.07 -3.13
N ASN A 90 23.13 -5.89 -3.27
CA ASN A 90 23.89 -4.66 -3.18
C ASN A 90 24.45 -4.46 -1.79
N LYS A 91 23.69 -4.81 -0.76
CA LYS A 91 24.18 -4.67 0.59
C LYS A 91 25.30 -5.64 0.91
N SER A 92 25.29 -6.78 0.26
CA SER A 92 26.30 -7.78 0.51
C SER A 92 27.70 -7.34 0.06
N LYS A 93 27.73 -6.36 -0.77
CA LYS A 93 29.01 -5.84 -1.24
C LYS A 93 29.56 -4.81 -0.30
#